data_c4b9f67cdf344258cf7711f8cb297c8b
#
_entry.id   c4b9f67cdf344258cf7711f8cb297c8b
#
_cell.length_a   1.000
_cell.length_b   1.000
_cell.length_c   1.000
_cell.angle_alpha   90.00
_cell.angle_beta   90.00
_cell.angle_gamma   90.00
#
_symmetry.space_group_name_H-M   'P 1'
#
loop_
_entity.id
_entity.type
_entity.pdbx_description
1 polymer ?
#
loop_
_entity_poly.entity_id
_entity_poly.type
_entity_poly.pdbx_seq_one_letter_code
_entity_poly.pdbx_strand_id
1 'polypeptide(L)'
;MKGNIRIPAAVSTAIAVVFIAAGTLVYSGFGSSHSDEMEGSEEAILTTAPNVPPPITRDHATKVIVHLFTKEKIGRLADGVQYTFWTFNGTVPGPMMRVRQGDLVEIHLSNDPSNMMSHNIDLHAAMGPGGGAASSVTLPGHTSVFSFKAMHAGLFIYHCATPPVPMHIANGMYGLILVQPKEGFPPVDKEYYIMQSEFYTTGNYGDPGLQQFDLQKALAENPTYVVFNGSVGALTGTNALTAEEGQKVRLYVGNIGPNLISSFHVIGEVFENVYSEGGSTVTEHGIQTTLIPAGGAAIVEFKAEVPGTYTIVDHSIFRAFNKGAIGQLVVSGPPNPKVFTGRQADEIYLGEQSFMHEPSGDMTNPGEVEHTASTSDQSTDHLISARTDPEETGEHIFGRTCIACHQANAEGLPNVFPPLAGSDFLKNNKYTAIDFVLHGHSGKLVVNGRTFNNIMPPQALNDEQIARVLTYVRNHFGNSMSRVTAKEVEKIRYNRVLAAMKEK
;
A
#
# COMPACT_ATOMS: atom_id res chain seq x y z
N MET A 1 69.79 16.96 21.07
CA MET A 1 70.64 17.51 20.01
C MET A 1 69.74 18.39 19.15
N LYS A 2 70.09 19.67 19.10
CA LYS A 2 69.38 20.73 18.34
C LYS A 2 69.85 20.67 16.88
N GLY A 3 68.96 20.66 15.92
CA GLY A 3 69.28 20.81 14.52
C GLY A 3 68.36 21.84 13.84
N ASN A 4 68.84 23.08 13.80
CA ASN A 4 68.25 24.17 13.00
C ASN A 4 68.51 23.97 11.53
N ILE A 5 67.52 24.08 10.67
CA ILE A 5 67.71 24.35 9.22
C ILE A 5 66.94 25.59 8.84
N ARG A 6 67.73 26.47 8.23
CA ARG A 6 67.41 27.84 7.80
C ARG A 6 66.63 27.84 6.47
N ILE A 7 65.72 28.82 6.34
CA ILE A 7 65.07 29.28 5.12
C ILE A 7 66.05 30.14 4.33
N PRO A 8 66.06 30.11 2.99
CA PRO A 8 66.51 31.21 2.17
C PRO A 8 65.36 31.91 1.48
N ALA A 9 65.54 33.23 1.38
CA ALA A 9 64.62 34.17 0.86
C ALA A 9 64.73 34.37 -0.69
N ALA A 10 63.61 34.85 -1.20
CA ALA A 10 63.46 35.81 -2.33
C ALA A 10 63.87 35.40 -3.75
N VAL A 11 62.87 35.33 -4.65
CA VAL A 11 62.96 35.94 -5.98
C VAL A 11 61.65 36.67 -6.28
N SER A 12 61.75 37.97 -6.45
CA SER A 12 60.74 38.87 -7.01
C SER A 12 60.78 38.78 -8.54
N THR A 13 59.67 38.70 -9.23
CA THR A 13 59.59 39.19 -10.62
C THR A 13 58.17 39.49 -11.06
N ALA A 14 58.00 40.75 -11.35
CA ALA A 14 57.18 41.36 -12.42
C ALA A 14 55.69 41.07 -12.58
N ILE A 15 54.94 42.11 -12.29
CA ILE A 15 53.54 42.39 -12.61
C ILE A 15 53.42 42.66 -14.13
N ALA A 16 52.56 41.91 -14.84
CA ALA A 16 51.99 42.34 -16.12
C ALA A 16 50.48 42.61 -15.89
N VAL A 17 50.14 43.87 -15.94
CA VAL A 17 48.74 44.35 -15.92
C VAL A 17 48.17 44.23 -17.31
N VAL A 18 47.22 43.33 -17.50
CA VAL A 18 46.35 43.25 -18.66
C VAL A 18 44.98 43.81 -18.27
N PHE A 19 44.65 44.98 -18.76
CA PHE A 19 43.29 45.53 -18.71
C PHE A 19 42.41 44.77 -19.71
N ILE A 20 41.51 43.94 -19.22
CA ILE A 20 40.37 43.44 -19.99
C ILE A 20 39.14 44.22 -19.53
N ALA A 21 38.61 45.04 -20.44
CA ALA A 21 37.33 45.70 -20.26
C ALA A 21 36.23 44.64 -20.28
N ALA A 22 35.74 44.26 -19.10
CA ALA A 22 34.57 43.42 -18.96
C ALA A 22 33.31 44.29 -19.06
N GLY A 23 32.58 44.15 -20.18
CA GLY A 23 31.23 44.68 -20.30
C GLY A 23 30.32 44.00 -19.29
N THR A 24 29.76 44.78 -18.41
CA THR A 24 28.70 44.35 -17.47
C THR A 24 27.43 44.04 -18.27
N LEU A 25 27.22 42.77 -18.57
CA LEU A 25 25.89 42.26 -18.89
C LEU A 25 25.11 42.26 -17.55
N VAL A 26 24.23 43.23 -17.37
CA VAL A 26 23.23 43.20 -16.34
C VAL A 26 22.23 42.12 -16.72
N TYR A 27 22.40 40.94 -16.16
CA TYR A 27 21.38 39.89 -16.15
C TYR A 27 20.35 40.29 -15.11
N SER A 28 19.30 40.99 -15.52
CA SER A 28 18.10 41.19 -14.70
C SER A 28 17.35 39.88 -14.62
N GLY A 29 17.86 38.98 -13.78
CA GLY A 29 17.09 37.85 -13.29
C GLY A 29 16.00 38.40 -12.38
N PHE A 30 14.75 38.33 -12.81
CA PHE A 30 13.59 38.40 -11.93
C PHE A 30 13.62 37.18 -11.02
N GLY A 31 14.46 37.17 -10.02
CA GLY A 31 14.30 36.34 -8.85
C GLY A 31 13.24 37.01 -7.99
N SER A 32 12.06 36.45 -7.88
CA SER A 32 11.14 36.80 -6.79
C SER A 32 11.89 36.51 -5.48
N SER A 33 12.33 37.56 -4.79
CA SER A 33 12.87 37.42 -3.43
C SER A 33 11.69 37.02 -2.53
N HIS A 34 11.58 35.73 -2.21
CA HIS A 34 10.63 35.30 -1.18
C HIS A 34 11.02 36.01 0.13
N SER A 35 10.15 36.87 0.62
CA SER A 35 10.36 37.58 1.88
C SER A 35 10.38 36.58 3.04
N ASP A 36 11.40 36.63 3.89
CA ASP A 36 11.43 35.94 5.19
C ASP A 36 10.73 36.75 6.30
N GLU A 37 10.23 37.94 5.99
CA GLU A 37 9.42 38.72 6.91
C GLU A 37 8.09 38.04 7.15
N MET A 38 7.67 37.98 8.39
CA MET A 38 6.42 37.38 8.81
C MET A 38 5.30 38.43 8.72
N GLU A 39 4.28 38.13 7.91
CA GLU A 39 3.16 39.02 7.71
C GLU A 39 1.83 38.35 8.08
N GLY A 40 1.07 38.96 8.99
CA GLY A 40 -0.29 38.52 9.30
C GLY A 40 -0.39 37.22 10.08
N SER A 41 -1.60 36.67 10.07
CA SER A 41 -1.92 35.35 10.62
C SER A 41 -3.08 34.72 9.84
N GLU A 42 -3.12 33.40 9.76
CA GLU A 42 -4.20 32.62 9.14
C GLU A 42 -4.51 31.36 9.93
N GLU A 43 -5.74 30.87 9.81
CA GLU A 43 -6.14 29.57 10.32
C GLU A 43 -5.71 28.46 9.34
N ALA A 44 -5.14 27.38 9.87
CA ALA A 44 -4.75 26.24 9.06
C ALA A 44 -5.97 25.53 8.46
N ILE A 45 -5.89 25.22 7.17
CA ILE A 45 -6.85 24.32 6.52
C ILE A 45 -6.44 22.88 6.85
N LEU A 46 -7.29 22.19 7.60
CA LEU A 46 -7.09 20.79 7.98
C LEU A 46 -7.96 19.88 7.12
N THR A 47 -7.40 18.82 6.56
CA THR A 47 -8.15 17.86 5.73
C THR A 47 -8.02 16.43 6.24
N THR A 48 -9.12 15.70 6.15
CA THR A 48 -9.14 14.26 6.48
C THR A 48 -8.65 13.43 5.29
N ALA A 49 -7.85 12.42 5.55
CA ALA A 49 -7.39 11.48 4.53
C ALA A 49 -8.58 10.89 3.72
N PRO A 50 -8.46 10.73 2.41
CA PRO A 50 -7.26 10.90 1.59
C PRO A 50 -7.05 12.33 1.05
N ASN A 51 -7.79 13.33 1.50
CA ASN A 51 -7.72 14.69 0.98
C ASN A 51 -6.49 15.42 1.52
N VAL A 52 -5.96 16.34 0.71
CA VAL A 52 -4.79 17.17 1.00
C VAL A 52 -5.21 18.63 1.07
N PRO A 53 -4.69 19.44 2.02
CA PRO A 53 -4.94 20.88 2.02
C PRO A 53 -4.43 21.54 0.73
N PRO A 54 -5.10 22.58 0.21
CA PRO A 54 -4.72 23.23 -1.04
C PRO A 54 -3.28 23.77 -0.98
N PRO A 55 -2.59 23.87 -2.15
CA PRO A 55 -1.26 24.49 -2.21
C PRO A 55 -1.27 25.91 -1.66
N ILE A 56 -0.23 26.26 -0.90
CA ILE A 56 -0.03 27.62 -0.40
C ILE A 56 0.56 28.45 -1.52
N THR A 57 -0.09 29.56 -1.83
CA THR A 57 0.29 30.45 -2.95
C THR A 57 0.92 31.77 -2.49
N ARG A 58 0.89 32.09 -1.18
CA ARG A 58 1.55 33.26 -0.63
C ARG A 58 3.08 33.14 -0.74
N ASP A 59 3.75 34.25 -0.95
CA ASP A 59 5.20 34.34 -1.12
C ASP A 59 5.99 34.76 0.14
N HIS A 60 5.28 35.06 1.24
CA HIS A 60 5.82 35.45 2.54
C HIS A 60 5.51 34.42 3.63
N ALA A 61 6.25 34.47 4.74
CA ALA A 61 5.96 33.72 5.94
C ALA A 61 4.80 34.34 6.73
N THR A 62 3.99 33.53 7.41
CA THR A 62 2.89 34.01 8.25
C THR A 62 2.79 33.21 9.55
N LYS A 63 1.99 33.71 10.51
CA LYS A 63 1.60 32.92 11.66
C LYS A 63 0.43 32.03 11.29
N VAL A 64 0.63 30.71 11.28
CA VAL A 64 -0.41 29.71 11.01
C VAL A 64 -0.94 29.15 12.31
N ILE A 65 -2.23 29.32 12.57
CA ILE A 65 -2.88 28.84 13.79
C ILE A 65 -3.55 27.50 13.47
N VAL A 66 -3.20 26.47 14.25
CA VAL A 66 -3.68 25.10 14.07
C VAL A 66 -4.50 24.69 15.29
N HIS A 67 -5.78 24.40 15.08
CA HIS A 67 -6.65 23.86 16.13
C HIS A 67 -6.82 22.35 15.99
N LEU A 68 -6.28 21.61 16.96
CA LEU A 68 -6.45 20.16 17.08
C LEU A 68 -7.19 19.83 18.38
N PHE A 69 -8.01 18.80 18.33
CA PHE A 69 -8.54 18.18 19.54
C PHE A 69 -8.29 16.68 19.56
N THR A 70 -8.10 16.12 20.74
CA THR A 70 -7.95 14.67 20.91
C THR A 70 -9.27 14.06 21.35
N LYS A 71 -9.59 12.86 20.84
CA LYS A 71 -10.80 12.12 21.15
C LYS A 71 -10.54 10.64 21.18
N GLU A 72 -10.89 9.99 22.29
CA GLU A 72 -10.95 8.55 22.41
C GLU A 72 -12.35 8.08 21.99
N LYS A 73 -12.43 7.13 21.06
CA LYS A 73 -13.72 6.68 20.50
C LYS A 73 -13.66 5.27 19.95
N ILE A 74 -14.78 4.56 20.01
CA ILE A 74 -14.93 3.29 19.29
C ILE A 74 -15.20 3.59 17.82
N GLY A 75 -14.51 2.87 16.95
CA GLY A 75 -14.62 2.99 15.49
C GLY A 75 -14.44 1.65 14.79
N ARG A 76 -14.68 1.63 13.47
CA ARG A 76 -14.50 0.45 12.62
C ARG A 76 -13.02 0.27 12.28
N LEU A 77 -12.46 -0.92 12.55
CA LEU A 77 -11.12 -1.33 12.11
C LEU A 77 -11.20 -2.21 10.85
N ALA A 78 -12.18 -3.12 10.81
CA ALA A 78 -12.51 -3.96 9.65
C ALA A 78 -14.01 -4.24 9.67
N ASP A 79 -14.54 -4.96 8.67
CA ASP A 79 -15.95 -5.36 8.65
C ASP A 79 -16.26 -6.27 9.87
N GLY A 80 -17.25 -5.88 10.66
CA GLY A 80 -17.59 -6.55 11.91
C GLY A 80 -16.63 -6.33 13.08
N VAL A 81 -15.48 -5.66 12.87
CA VAL A 81 -14.43 -5.45 13.87
C VAL A 81 -14.39 -4.00 14.30
N GLN A 82 -14.48 -3.76 15.60
CA GLN A 82 -14.37 -2.46 16.22
C GLN A 82 -13.09 -2.36 17.05
N TYR A 83 -12.60 -1.13 17.21
CA TYR A 83 -11.43 -0.82 18.02
C TYR A 83 -11.63 0.49 18.77
N THR A 84 -11.04 0.63 19.96
CA THR A 84 -11.01 1.92 20.67
C THR A 84 -9.85 2.76 20.15
N PHE A 85 -10.15 3.64 19.21
CA PHE A 85 -9.17 4.56 18.66
C PHE A 85 -8.95 5.76 19.59
N TRP A 86 -7.71 6.19 19.68
CA TRP A 86 -7.33 7.49 20.18
C TRP A 86 -6.95 8.36 18.97
N THR A 87 -7.50 9.55 18.89
CA THR A 87 -7.49 10.28 17.62
C THR A 87 -7.12 11.75 17.80
N PHE A 88 -6.54 12.33 16.74
CA PHE A 88 -6.60 13.77 16.51
C PHE A 88 -7.80 14.06 15.61
N ASN A 89 -8.63 15.02 16.02
CA ASN A 89 -9.86 15.47 15.32
C ASN A 89 -10.85 14.33 14.99
N GLY A 90 -10.86 13.25 15.79
CA GLY A 90 -11.84 12.16 15.64
C GLY A 90 -11.60 11.23 14.45
N THR A 91 -10.47 11.30 13.77
CA THR A 91 -10.14 10.46 12.61
C THR A 91 -8.81 9.74 12.78
N VAL A 92 -8.63 8.64 12.07
CA VAL A 92 -7.37 7.90 11.94
C VAL A 92 -7.09 7.69 10.46
N PRO A 93 -6.00 8.22 9.94
CA PRO A 93 -5.06 9.13 10.61
C PRO A 93 -5.72 10.45 10.99
N GLY A 94 -5.06 11.22 11.85
CA GLY A 94 -5.41 12.60 12.13
C GLY A 94 -5.30 13.48 10.88
N PRO A 95 -5.81 14.71 10.92
CA PRO A 95 -5.88 15.57 9.74
C PRO A 95 -4.51 15.93 9.19
N MET A 96 -4.41 16.06 7.86
CA MET A 96 -3.22 16.61 7.23
C MET A 96 -3.16 18.12 7.43
N MET A 97 -1.97 18.60 7.78
CA MET A 97 -1.61 20.02 7.87
C MET A 97 -0.73 20.41 6.69
N ARG A 98 -0.88 21.62 6.15
CA ARG A 98 0.02 22.20 5.16
C ARG A 98 0.40 23.59 5.59
N VAL A 99 1.71 23.82 5.75
CA VAL A 99 2.31 25.11 6.13
C VAL A 99 3.45 25.40 5.16
N ARG A 100 3.91 26.66 5.11
CA ARG A 100 5.02 27.04 4.25
C ARG A 100 6.32 27.10 5.06
N GLN A 101 7.42 26.77 4.44
CA GLN A 101 8.75 26.96 5.04
C GLN A 101 8.95 28.43 5.46
N GLY A 102 9.31 28.63 6.72
CA GLY A 102 9.47 29.93 7.34
C GLY A 102 8.29 30.36 8.22
N ASP A 103 7.12 29.71 8.12
CA ASP A 103 5.95 30.03 8.95
C ASP A 103 6.21 29.81 10.43
N LEU A 104 5.56 30.64 11.25
CA LEU A 104 5.39 30.39 12.67
C LEU A 104 4.09 29.60 12.89
N VAL A 105 4.21 28.34 13.21
CA VAL A 105 3.07 27.45 13.44
C VAL A 105 2.72 27.46 14.91
N GLU A 106 1.50 27.88 15.23
CA GLU A 106 0.96 27.88 16.59
C GLU A 106 -0.08 26.76 16.73
N ILE A 107 0.23 25.78 17.57
CA ILE A 107 -0.63 24.62 17.83
C ILE A 107 -1.47 24.87 19.07
N HIS A 108 -2.79 24.81 18.91
CA HIS A 108 -3.78 24.76 19.99
C HIS A 108 -4.27 23.31 20.10
N LEU A 109 -3.82 22.58 21.11
CA LEU A 109 -4.21 21.20 21.36
C LEU A 109 -5.20 21.15 22.51
N SER A 110 -6.45 20.80 22.21
CA SER A 110 -7.51 20.56 23.20
C SER A 110 -7.70 19.08 23.45
N ASN A 111 -7.86 18.69 24.70
CA ASN A 111 -8.17 17.31 25.06
C ASN A 111 -9.64 17.22 25.51
N ASP A 112 -10.45 16.40 24.81
CA ASP A 112 -11.87 16.25 25.07
C ASP A 112 -12.09 15.85 26.55
N PRO A 113 -13.02 16.49 27.27
CA PRO A 113 -13.24 16.23 28.70
C PRO A 113 -13.72 14.81 28.99
N SER A 114 -14.21 14.06 28.01
CA SER A 114 -14.62 12.67 28.15
C SER A 114 -13.49 11.66 27.97
N ASN A 115 -12.29 12.11 27.55
CA ASN A 115 -11.13 11.22 27.41
C ASN A 115 -10.63 10.77 28.79
N MET A 116 -10.03 9.58 28.82
CA MET A 116 -9.47 9.00 30.05
C MET A 116 -7.99 9.35 30.23
N MET A 117 -7.29 9.68 29.14
CA MET A 117 -5.85 9.89 29.13
C MET A 117 -5.48 11.34 28.85
N SER A 118 -4.33 11.76 29.34
CA SER A 118 -3.66 12.95 28.83
C SER A 118 -3.06 12.66 27.47
N HIS A 119 -3.07 13.65 26.58
CA HIS A 119 -2.48 13.57 25.26
C HIS A 119 -1.56 14.75 25.00
N ASN A 120 -0.65 14.61 24.05
CA ASN A 120 0.22 15.68 23.58
C ASN A 120 0.46 15.53 22.08
N ILE A 121 1.32 16.35 21.50
CA ILE A 121 1.74 16.25 20.11
C ILE A 121 3.24 16.43 19.97
N ASP A 122 3.89 15.47 19.31
CA ASP A 122 5.23 15.53 18.80
C ASP A 122 5.15 15.72 17.29
N LEU A 123 5.73 16.79 16.75
CA LEU A 123 5.82 17.06 15.32
C LEU A 123 7.27 16.90 14.87
N HIS A 124 7.55 15.97 13.98
CA HIS A 124 8.88 15.78 13.40
C HIS A 124 9.35 17.00 12.58
N ALA A 125 8.42 17.90 12.22
CA ALA A 125 8.72 19.20 11.59
C ALA A 125 9.23 20.25 12.57
N ALA A 126 9.01 20.08 13.89
CA ALA A 126 9.35 21.05 14.92
C ALA A 126 10.76 20.79 15.47
N MET A 127 11.67 21.71 15.24
CA MET A 127 13.02 21.65 15.81
C MET A 127 12.98 22.07 17.29
N GLY A 128 13.38 21.16 18.16
CA GLY A 128 13.41 21.37 19.60
C GLY A 128 13.25 20.06 20.37
N PRO A 129 13.59 20.00 21.66
CA PRO A 129 13.46 18.78 22.45
C PRO A 129 12.04 18.24 22.47
N GLY A 130 11.85 17.00 21.97
CA GLY A 130 10.57 16.31 21.92
C GLY A 130 9.54 16.90 20.93
N GLY A 131 9.97 17.67 19.90
CA GLY A 131 9.09 18.12 18.81
C GLY A 131 7.81 18.87 19.24
N GLY A 132 7.79 19.42 20.45
CA GLY A 132 6.62 20.05 21.09
C GLY A 132 5.93 19.19 22.16
N ALA A 133 6.27 17.91 22.29
CA ALA A 133 5.58 16.98 23.20
C ALA A 133 5.55 17.46 24.67
N ALA A 134 6.68 17.95 25.18
CA ALA A 134 6.77 18.45 26.55
C ALA A 134 5.93 19.73 26.79
N SER A 135 5.75 20.54 25.76
CA SER A 135 5.01 21.81 25.81
C SER A 135 3.51 21.65 25.61
N SER A 136 3.07 20.45 25.18
CA SER A 136 1.68 20.20 24.77
C SER A 136 0.98 19.09 25.56
N VAL A 137 1.52 18.68 26.72
CA VAL A 137 0.82 17.73 27.58
C VAL A 137 -0.49 18.35 28.04
N THR A 138 -1.60 17.79 27.59
CA THR A 138 -2.94 18.33 27.78
C THR A 138 -3.81 17.32 28.52
N LEU A 139 -4.27 17.70 29.71
CA LEU A 139 -5.21 16.89 30.50
C LEU A 139 -6.63 16.96 29.89
N PRO A 140 -7.51 15.96 30.16
CA PRO A 140 -8.91 16.04 29.75
C PRO A 140 -9.57 17.36 30.18
N GLY A 141 -10.27 18.02 29.25
CA GLY A 141 -10.91 19.31 29.47
C GLY A 141 -9.99 20.54 29.40
N HIS A 142 -8.70 20.37 29.08
CA HIS A 142 -7.74 21.46 28.97
C HIS A 142 -7.33 21.72 27.50
N THR A 143 -6.73 22.85 27.25
CA THR A 143 -6.06 23.23 26.00
C THR A 143 -4.66 23.71 26.32
N SER A 144 -3.67 23.22 25.60
CA SER A 144 -2.30 23.71 25.61
C SER A 144 -1.96 24.41 24.30
N VAL A 145 -1.09 25.41 24.36
CA VAL A 145 -0.67 26.19 23.19
C VAL A 145 0.86 26.30 23.19
N PHE A 146 1.45 26.02 22.02
CA PHE A 146 2.87 26.30 21.80
C PHE A 146 3.10 26.65 20.32
N SER A 147 4.24 27.22 20.02
CA SER A 147 4.60 27.58 18.64
C SER A 147 5.99 27.09 18.28
N PHE A 148 6.16 26.80 17.00
CA PHE A 148 7.47 26.50 16.41
C PHE A 148 7.59 27.15 15.03
N LYS A 149 8.83 27.42 14.58
CA LYS A 149 9.09 27.90 13.23
C LYS A 149 9.33 26.69 12.31
N ALA A 150 8.62 26.61 11.20
CA ALA A 150 8.79 25.56 10.18
C ALA A 150 10.06 25.81 9.36
N MET A 151 11.21 25.33 9.85
CA MET A 151 12.54 25.66 9.32
C MET A 151 12.88 24.88 8.05
N HIS A 152 12.47 23.64 7.95
CA HIS A 152 12.83 22.73 6.85
C HIS A 152 11.58 22.32 6.06
N ALA A 153 11.67 22.44 4.73
CA ALA A 153 10.64 21.92 3.83
C ALA A 153 10.69 20.40 3.76
N GLY A 154 9.51 19.77 3.68
CA GLY A 154 9.37 18.32 3.61
C GLY A 154 8.03 17.83 4.13
N LEU A 155 7.82 16.53 4.05
CA LEU A 155 6.66 15.81 4.58
C LEU A 155 7.06 15.10 5.87
N PHE A 156 6.41 15.45 6.97
CA PHE A 156 6.78 14.97 8.29
C PHE A 156 5.60 14.30 8.99
N ILE A 157 5.93 13.33 9.85
CA ILE A 157 4.97 12.71 10.77
C ILE A 157 4.70 13.68 11.95
N TYR A 158 3.49 13.61 12.49
CA TYR A 158 3.21 14.01 13.86
C TYR A 158 2.49 12.88 14.59
N HIS A 159 2.68 12.78 15.90
CA HIS A 159 2.03 11.76 16.72
C HIS A 159 1.91 12.18 18.19
N CYS A 160 1.13 11.44 18.96
CA CYS A 160 1.14 11.59 20.41
C CYS A 160 2.38 10.92 21.00
N ALA A 161 3.07 11.62 21.88
CA ALA A 161 4.25 11.14 22.62
C ALA A 161 4.04 11.14 24.15
N THR A 162 2.79 11.07 24.60
CA THR A 162 2.48 10.85 26.02
C THR A 162 2.87 9.42 26.43
N PRO A 163 3.55 9.20 27.55
CA PRO A 163 3.85 7.85 28.04
C PRO A 163 2.57 7.05 28.39
N PRO A 164 2.48 5.76 28.02
CA PRO A 164 3.44 4.98 27.23
C PRO A 164 3.32 5.27 25.73
N VAL A 165 4.32 5.92 25.16
CA VAL A 165 4.33 6.47 23.79
C VAL A 165 3.89 5.45 22.71
N PRO A 166 4.44 4.22 22.67
CA PRO A 166 4.06 3.27 21.60
C PRO A 166 2.57 2.92 21.61
N MET A 167 1.92 2.94 22.78
CA MET A 167 0.50 2.61 22.90
C MET A 167 -0.39 3.72 22.30
N HIS A 168 -0.03 5.00 22.48
CA HIS A 168 -0.75 6.12 21.87
C HIS A 168 -0.67 6.06 20.33
N ILE A 169 0.50 5.75 19.80
CA ILE A 169 0.70 5.55 18.35
C ILE A 169 -0.12 4.37 17.86
N ALA A 170 0.02 3.19 18.49
CA ALA A 170 -0.67 1.97 18.09
C ALA A 170 -2.21 2.06 18.20
N ASN A 171 -2.73 3.03 18.96
CA ASN A 171 -4.16 3.28 19.08
C ASN A 171 -4.70 4.34 18.10
N GLY A 172 -3.83 4.95 17.22
CA GLY A 172 -4.32 5.79 16.13
C GLY A 172 -3.93 7.27 16.19
N MET A 173 -3.09 7.68 17.14
CA MET A 173 -2.73 9.10 17.34
C MET A 173 -1.53 9.54 16.49
N TYR A 174 -1.75 9.76 15.21
CA TYR A 174 -0.74 10.19 14.24
C TYR A 174 -1.37 10.85 13.01
N GLY A 175 -0.53 11.59 12.26
CA GLY A 175 -0.88 12.17 10.97
C GLY A 175 0.33 12.75 10.26
N LEU A 176 0.09 13.54 9.20
CA LEU A 176 1.13 14.21 8.41
C LEU A 176 1.03 15.73 8.46
N ILE A 177 2.19 16.37 8.51
CA ILE A 177 2.36 17.80 8.25
C ILE A 177 3.30 17.98 7.05
N LEU A 178 2.83 18.69 6.04
CA LEU A 178 3.62 19.12 4.90
C LEU A 178 4.13 20.53 5.13
N VAL A 179 5.44 20.70 5.24
CA VAL A 179 6.09 22.00 5.17
C VAL A 179 6.45 22.25 3.71
N GLN A 180 5.59 22.99 3.01
CA GLN A 180 5.78 23.30 1.59
C GLN A 180 7.04 24.18 1.41
N PRO A 181 7.94 23.87 0.43
CA PRO A 181 9.04 24.75 0.07
C PRO A 181 8.57 26.18 -0.25
N LYS A 182 9.41 27.18 -0.07
CA LYS A 182 9.08 28.59 -0.35
C LYS A 182 8.56 28.80 -1.77
N GLU A 183 9.16 28.13 -2.74
CA GLU A 183 8.79 28.12 -4.15
C GLU A 183 7.65 27.17 -4.52
N GLY A 184 7.16 26.40 -3.56
CA GLY A 184 6.17 25.33 -3.78
C GLY A 184 6.77 24.07 -4.38
N PHE A 185 5.92 23.06 -4.56
CA PHE A 185 6.23 21.88 -5.36
C PHE A 185 5.77 22.10 -6.82
N PRO A 186 6.37 21.42 -7.80
CA PRO A 186 5.85 21.39 -9.17
C PRO A 186 4.35 21.05 -9.19
N PRO A 187 3.53 21.67 -10.06
CA PRO A 187 2.10 21.41 -10.08
C PRO A 187 1.79 19.98 -10.54
N VAL A 188 0.76 19.40 -9.96
CA VAL A 188 0.17 18.10 -10.33
C VAL A 188 -1.34 18.20 -10.38
N ASP A 189 -2.01 17.26 -11.05
CA ASP A 189 -3.46 17.27 -11.22
C ASP A 189 -4.20 16.71 -10.00
N LYS A 190 -3.59 15.74 -9.31
CA LYS A 190 -4.15 15.06 -8.13
C LYS A 190 -3.13 14.97 -7.02
N GLU A 191 -3.57 15.26 -5.79
CA GLU A 191 -2.79 15.06 -4.57
C GLU A 191 -3.60 14.19 -3.60
N TYR A 192 -2.94 13.20 -2.97
CA TYR A 192 -3.60 12.31 -2.00
C TYR A 192 -2.72 12.09 -0.77
N TYR A 193 -3.39 11.97 0.38
CA TYR A 193 -2.83 11.63 1.67
C TYR A 193 -3.07 10.15 2.00
N ILE A 194 -1.99 9.38 2.14
CA ILE A 194 -2.02 7.98 2.51
C ILE A 194 -1.17 7.77 3.76
N MET A 195 -1.68 7.03 4.73
CA MET A 195 -0.97 6.74 5.98
C MET A 195 -1.05 5.25 6.29
N GLN A 196 0.09 4.56 6.29
CA GLN A 196 0.19 3.17 6.76
C GLN A 196 0.34 3.13 8.27
N SER A 197 -0.32 2.15 8.89
CA SER A 197 -0.26 1.94 10.33
C SER A 197 -0.54 0.49 10.72
N GLU A 198 -0.18 0.14 11.95
CA GLU A 198 -0.28 -1.20 12.51
C GLU A 198 -1.23 -1.20 13.71
N PHE A 199 -2.10 -2.23 13.79
CA PHE A 199 -2.95 -2.47 14.95
C PHE A 199 -2.70 -3.88 15.50
N TYR A 200 -2.53 -3.94 16.81
CA TYR A 200 -2.21 -5.14 17.58
C TYR A 200 -3.42 -5.49 18.43
N THR A 201 -4.23 -6.44 18.00
CA THR A 201 -5.48 -6.81 18.68
C THR A 201 -5.37 -8.15 19.39
N THR A 202 -6.05 -8.30 20.54
CA THR A 202 -6.10 -9.56 21.29
C THR A 202 -6.73 -10.67 20.46
N GLY A 203 -7.76 -10.36 19.66
CA GLY A 203 -8.33 -11.27 18.68
C GLY A 203 -7.44 -11.49 17.47
N ASN A 204 -7.81 -12.46 16.63
CA ASN A 204 -7.19 -12.70 15.34
C ASN A 204 -7.74 -11.72 14.28
N TYR A 205 -7.15 -11.75 13.08
CA TYR A 205 -7.68 -11.01 11.95
C TYR A 205 -9.12 -11.45 11.64
N GLY A 206 -10.05 -10.48 11.62
CA GLY A 206 -11.46 -10.71 11.34
C GLY A 206 -12.31 -11.17 12.55
N ASP A 207 -11.73 -11.39 13.72
CA ASP A 207 -12.53 -11.72 14.91
C ASP A 207 -13.51 -10.57 15.23
N PRO A 208 -14.83 -10.83 15.29
CA PRO A 208 -15.83 -9.77 15.36
C PRO A 208 -15.90 -9.10 16.73
N GLY A 209 -16.49 -7.90 16.75
CA GLY A 209 -16.74 -7.11 17.95
C GLY A 209 -15.60 -6.18 18.33
N LEU A 210 -15.64 -5.66 19.57
CA LEU A 210 -14.66 -4.68 20.06
C LEU A 210 -13.38 -5.39 20.48
N GLN A 211 -12.30 -5.10 19.77
CA GLN A 211 -10.97 -5.62 20.04
C GLN A 211 -10.20 -4.72 21.00
N GLN A 212 -9.34 -5.33 21.82
CA GLN A 212 -8.43 -4.66 22.75
C GLN A 212 -6.99 -4.68 22.21
N PHE A 213 -6.18 -3.72 22.65
CA PHE A 213 -4.75 -3.68 22.33
C PHE A 213 -4.02 -4.87 22.97
N ASP A 214 -3.14 -5.51 22.20
CA ASP A 214 -2.27 -6.61 22.62
C ASP A 214 -0.80 -6.16 22.66
N LEU A 215 -0.29 -5.94 23.86
CA LEU A 215 1.10 -5.54 24.09
C LEU A 215 2.09 -6.63 23.67
N GLN A 216 1.76 -7.92 23.83
CA GLN A 216 2.69 -9.00 23.49
C GLN A 216 2.88 -9.11 21.98
N LYS A 217 1.81 -8.98 21.20
CA LYS A 217 1.90 -8.89 19.75
C LYS A 217 2.69 -7.66 19.30
N ALA A 218 2.53 -6.52 20.00
CA ALA A 218 3.25 -5.30 19.69
C ALA A 218 4.76 -5.44 19.95
N LEU A 219 5.15 -6.02 21.09
CA LEU A 219 6.54 -6.31 21.43
C LEU A 219 7.17 -7.35 20.49
N ALA A 220 6.37 -8.29 19.98
CA ALA A 220 6.80 -9.30 19.01
C ALA A 220 6.79 -8.78 17.55
N GLU A 221 6.47 -7.51 17.33
CA GLU A 221 6.36 -6.90 16.00
C GLU A 221 5.41 -7.66 15.05
N ASN A 222 4.38 -8.30 15.61
CA ASN A 222 3.42 -9.10 14.88
C ASN A 222 2.00 -8.47 14.91
N PRO A 223 1.77 -7.41 14.13
CA PRO A 223 0.46 -6.75 14.07
C PRO A 223 -0.61 -7.69 13.53
N THR A 224 -1.81 -7.61 14.10
CA THR A 224 -2.99 -8.30 13.56
C THR A 224 -3.45 -7.63 12.27
N TYR A 225 -3.40 -6.29 12.22
CA TYR A 225 -3.76 -5.49 11.05
C TYR A 225 -2.60 -4.57 10.67
N VAL A 226 -2.35 -4.44 9.36
CA VAL A 226 -1.56 -3.38 8.76
C VAL A 226 -2.45 -2.73 7.71
N VAL A 227 -2.73 -1.45 7.83
CA VAL A 227 -3.78 -0.81 7.03
C VAL A 227 -3.33 0.55 6.47
N PHE A 228 -3.96 0.96 5.39
CA PHE A 228 -3.93 2.35 4.95
C PHE A 228 -5.11 3.11 5.56
N ASN A 229 -4.88 4.36 5.96
CA ASN A 229 -5.87 5.30 6.46
C ASN A 229 -6.79 4.72 7.55
N GLY A 230 -6.17 3.98 8.51
CA GLY A 230 -6.76 3.61 9.80
C GLY A 230 -7.72 2.43 9.79
N SER A 231 -8.07 1.84 8.65
CA SER A 231 -8.92 0.64 8.62
C SER A 231 -8.79 -0.16 7.33
N VAL A 232 -9.11 -1.46 7.42
CA VAL A 232 -9.20 -2.32 6.23
C VAL A 232 -10.26 -1.77 5.27
N GLY A 233 -9.88 -1.60 4.01
CA GLY A 233 -10.77 -1.11 2.96
C GLY A 233 -10.99 0.41 2.94
N ALA A 234 -10.24 1.20 3.71
CA ALA A 234 -10.36 2.65 3.72
C ALA A 234 -10.09 3.31 2.35
N LEU A 235 -9.32 2.66 1.48
CA LEU A 235 -8.98 3.12 0.13
C LEU A 235 -9.45 2.15 -0.96
N THR A 236 -10.53 1.38 -0.75
CA THR A 236 -11.02 0.43 -1.75
C THR A 236 -12.49 0.65 -2.08
N GLY A 237 -12.94 0.13 -3.23
CA GLY A 237 -14.32 0.23 -3.67
C GLY A 237 -14.76 1.67 -3.90
N THR A 238 -15.79 2.13 -3.20
CA THR A 238 -16.30 3.51 -3.30
C THR A 238 -15.35 4.55 -2.71
N ASN A 239 -14.38 4.11 -1.90
CA ASN A 239 -13.34 4.96 -1.29
C ASN A 239 -12.02 4.94 -2.07
N ALA A 240 -11.97 4.27 -3.22
CA ALA A 240 -10.79 4.23 -4.08
C ALA A 240 -10.38 5.65 -4.49
N LEU A 241 -9.06 5.88 -4.60
CA LEU A 241 -8.54 7.11 -5.19
C LEU A 241 -8.89 7.15 -6.68
N THR A 242 -8.95 8.34 -7.27
CA THR A 242 -9.35 8.50 -8.68
C THR A 242 -8.40 9.41 -9.45
N ALA A 243 -8.15 9.06 -10.72
CA ALA A 243 -7.47 9.93 -11.68
C ALA A 243 -8.07 9.74 -13.08
N GLU A 244 -7.68 10.58 -14.01
CA GLU A 244 -7.96 10.42 -15.42
C GLU A 244 -6.65 10.10 -16.16
N GLU A 245 -6.74 9.37 -17.28
CA GLU A 245 -5.59 9.12 -18.14
C GLU A 245 -4.86 10.43 -18.49
N GLY A 246 -3.55 10.42 -18.38
CA GLY A 246 -2.69 11.57 -18.63
C GLY A 246 -2.46 12.49 -17.43
N GLN A 247 -3.24 12.37 -16.35
CA GLN A 247 -3.05 13.17 -15.14
C GLN A 247 -1.82 12.78 -14.36
N LYS A 248 -1.14 13.79 -13.81
CA LYS A 248 -0.06 13.61 -12.82
C LYS A 248 -0.65 13.48 -11.43
N VAL A 249 -0.24 12.43 -10.75
CA VAL A 249 -0.66 12.09 -9.39
C VAL A 249 0.52 12.24 -8.44
N ARG A 250 0.30 12.91 -7.32
CA ARG A 250 1.24 12.98 -6.18
C ARG A 250 0.61 12.32 -4.98
N LEU A 251 1.32 11.36 -4.38
CA LEU A 251 0.92 10.73 -3.14
C LEU A 251 1.85 11.18 -2.02
N TYR A 252 1.29 11.74 -0.98
CA TYR A 252 1.95 12.02 0.29
C TYR A 252 1.75 10.80 1.19
N VAL A 253 2.79 10.00 1.35
CA VAL A 253 2.70 8.69 2.00
C VAL A 253 3.48 8.71 3.30
N GLY A 254 2.79 8.48 4.42
CA GLY A 254 3.40 8.26 5.72
C GLY A 254 3.34 6.79 6.14
N ASN A 255 4.30 6.38 6.94
CA ASN A 255 4.27 5.11 7.67
C ASN A 255 4.58 5.40 9.15
N ILE A 256 3.57 5.32 9.99
CA ILE A 256 3.82 5.49 11.43
C ILE A 256 4.42 4.24 12.06
N GLY A 257 4.21 3.09 11.47
CA GLY A 257 4.56 1.83 12.08
C GLY A 257 3.53 1.43 13.16
N PRO A 258 3.94 1.25 14.43
CA PRO A 258 5.19 1.72 15.06
C PRO A 258 6.46 0.88 14.80
N ASN A 259 6.35 -0.32 14.25
CA ASN A 259 7.49 -1.25 14.17
C ASN A 259 7.96 -1.50 12.73
N LEU A 260 7.05 -1.70 11.77
CA LEU A 260 7.36 -2.24 10.46
C LEU A 260 7.67 -1.15 9.42
N ILE A 261 8.67 -1.41 8.58
CA ILE A 261 8.96 -0.60 7.39
C ILE A 261 7.90 -0.91 6.33
N SER A 262 7.45 0.09 5.59
CA SER A 262 6.59 -0.07 4.41
C SER A 262 7.44 -0.21 3.15
N SER A 263 7.13 -1.19 2.31
CA SER A 263 7.60 -1.30 0.93
C SER A 263 6.50 -0.79 0.00
N PHE A 264 6.34 0.53 -0.10
CA PHE A 264 5.23 1.16 -0.78
C PHE A 264 5.33 1.02 -2.29
N HIS A 265 4.27 0.51 -2.92
CA HIS A 265 4.18 0.28 -4.37
C HIS A 265 2.75 0.50 -4.89
N VAL A 266 2.64 0.95 -6.12
CA VAL A 266 1.39 0.97 -6.90
C VAL A 266 1.55 -0.03 -8.04
N ILE A 267 0.85 -1.16 -7.96
CA ILE A 267 0.98 -2.25 -8.94
C ILE A 267 0.52 -1.76 -10.31
N GLY A 268 1.44 -1.76 -11.26
CA GLY A 268 1.22 -1.28 -12.62
C GLY A 268 1.76 0.12 -12.89
N GLU A 269 2.33 0.80 -11.88
CA GLU A 269 2.95 2.11 -12.03
C GLU A 269 4.46 2.09 -11.75
N VAL A 270 5.14 3.05 -12.35
CA VAL A 270 6.53 3.39 -12.06
C VAL A 270 6.57 4.84 -11.59
N PHE A 271 7.13 5.08 -10.41
CA PHE A 271 7.25 6.44 -9.87
C PHE A 271 8.25 7.24 -10.68
N GLU A 272 7.79 8.28 -11.39
CA GLU A 272 8.66 9.20 -12.14
C GLU A 272 9.61 9.93 -11.19
N ASN A 273 9.10 10.35 -10.03
CA ASN A 273 9.85 11.05 -8.99
C ASN A 273 9.55 10.46 -7.62
N VAL A 274 10.60 10.32 -6.80
CA VAL A 274 10.46 10.02 -5.37
C VAL A 274 11.28 11.04 -4.58
N TYR A 275 10.65 11.57 -3.54
CA TYR A 275 11.25 12.38 -2.51
C TYR A 275 11.39 11.48 -1.29
N SER A 276 12.54 10.83 -1.17
CA SER A 276 12.80 9.83 -0.12
C SER A 276 12.77 10.47 1.27
N GLU A 277 12.27 9.71 2.24
CA GLU A 277 12.21 10.11 3.65
C GLU A 277 11.48 11.45 3.89
N GLY A 278 10.56 11.82 2.99
CA GLY A 278 9.79 13.04 3.09
C GLY A 278 10.55 14.33 2.77
N GLY A 279 11.75 14.25 2.21
CA GLY A 279 12.51 15.42 1.78
C GLY A 279 11.79 16.28 0.74
N SER A 280 12.26 17.49 0.50
CA SER A 280 11.67 18.43 -0.47
C SER A 280 12.34 18.39 -1.85
N THR A 281 13.36 17.55 -2.02
CA THR A 281 14.10 17.37 -3.26
C THR A 281 13.90 15.96 -3.81
N VAL A 282 13.72 15.83 -5.12
CA VAL A 282 13.68 14.51 -5.76
C VAL A 282 15.02 13.82 -5.58
N THR A 283 14.97 12.59 -5.04
CA THR A 283 16.16 11.78 -4.79
C THR A 283 16.29 10.63 -5.77
N GLU A 284 15.16 10.13 -6.30
CA GLU A 284 15.11 8.97 -7.17
C GLU A 284 14.16 9.20 -8.34
N HIS A 285 14.47 8.60 -9.48
CA HIS A 285 13.65 8.62 -10.69
C HIS A 285 13.43 7.23 -11.24
N GLY A 286 12.25 6.98 -11.79
CA GLY A 286 11.93 5.75 -12.52
C GLY A 286 11.99 4.49 -11.66
N ILE A 287 11.55 4.55 -10.41
CA ILE A 287 11.57 3.41 -9.49
C ILE A 287 10.18 2.83 -9.24
N GLN A 288 10.15 1.54 -8.96
CA GLN A 288 8.91 0.78 -8.79
C GLN A 288 8.38 0.78 -7.35
N THR A 289 9.27 0.73 -6.36
CA THR A 289 8.94 0.56 -4.94
C THR A 289 9.84 1.45 -4.11
N THR A 290 9.28 2.17 -3.14
CA THR A 290 10.05 2.98 -2.20
C THR A 290 9.89 2.49 -0.77
N LEU A 291 10.98 2.57 0.02
CA LEU A 291 10.94 2.23 1.45
C LEU A 291 10.52 3.43 2.26
N ILE A 292 9.60 3.21 3.19
CA ILE A 292 9.17 4.23 4.15
C ILE A 292 9.39 3.66 5.55
N PRO A 293 10.38 4.18 6.31
CA PRO A 293 10.67 3.69 7.64
C PRO A 293 9.50 3.96 8.60
N ALA A 294 9.45 3.23 9.70
CA ALA A 294 8.52 3.54 10.78
C ALA A 294 8.80 4.95 11.31
N GLY A 295 7.76 5.77 11.47
CA GLY A 295 7.89 7.19 11.83
C GLY A 295 8.39 8.09 10.70
N GLY A 296 8.37 7.61 9.45
CA GLY A 296 8.83 8.34 8.27
C GLY A 296 7.75 8.55 7.21
N ALA A 297 8.13 9.23 6.14
CA ALA A 297 7.25 9.56 5.03
C ALA A 297 8.01 9.53 3.69
N ALA A 298 7.30 9.50 2.58
CA ALA A 298 7.83 9.73 1.24
C ALA A 298 6.79 10.47 0.40
N ILE A 299 7.26 11.21 -0.62
CA ILE A 299 6.39 11.76 -1.65
C ILE A 299 6.71 11.02 -2.94
N VAL A 300 5.71 10.53 -3.64
CA VAL A 300 5.86 9.85 -4.92
C VAL A 300 5.00 10.51 -5.97
N GLU A 301 5.51 10.61 -7.19
CA GLU A 301 4.81 11.19 -8.34
C GLU A 301 4.89 10.25 -9.53
N PHE A 302 3.80 10.15 -10.25
CA PHE A 302 3.71 9.42 -11.52
C PHE A 302 2.62 10.01 -12.41
N LYS A 303 2.64 9.65 -13.68
CA LYS A 303 1.60 10.00 -14.63
C LYS A 303 0.78 8.77 -14.95
N ALA A 304 -0.53 8.85 -14.77
CA ALA A 304 -1.47 7.77 -15.06
C ALA A 304 -1.65 7.60 -16.58
N GLU A 305 -0.84 6.75 -17.22
CA GLU A 305 -0.82 6.61 -18.69
C GLU A 305 -1.84 5.63 -19.25
N VAL A 306 -2.39 4.74 -18.42
CA VAL A 306 -3.30 3.67 -18.86
C VAL A 306 -4.54 3.64 -17.96
N PRO A 307 -5.77 3.63 -18.51
CA PRO A 307 -6.95 3.48 -17.70
C PRO A 307 -7.08 2.09 -17.09
N GLY A 308 -7.58 2.03 -15.85
CA GLY A 308 -7.74 0.76 -15.13
C GLY A 308 -7.80 0.95 -13.62
N THR A 309 -7.86 -0.16 -12.89
CA THR A 309 -7.79 -0.16 -11.43
C THR A 309 -6.42 -0.64 -10.99
N TYR A 310 -5.67 0.25 -10.41
CA TYR A 310 -4.34 -0.01 -9.85
C TYR A 310 -4.45 -0.36 -8.38
N THR A 311 -3.66 -1.33 -7.93
CA THR A 311 -3.65 -1.74 -6.53
C THR A 311 -2.47 -1.10 -5.81
N ILE A 312 -2.76 -0.33 -4.76
CA ILE A 312 -1.77 0.27 -3.87
C ILE A 312 -1.47 -0.73 -2.76
N VAL A 313 -0.20 -1.03 -2.49
CA VAL A 313 0.19 -2.06 -1.53
C VAL A 313 1.41 -1.67 -0.69
N ASP A 314 1.50 -2.22 0.53
CA ASP A 314 2.80 -2.58 1.09
C ASP A 314 3.26 -3.87 0.41
N HIS A 315 4.34 -3.82 -0.38
CA HIS A 315 4.80 -4.98 -1.15
C HIS A 315 5.48 -6.06 -0.29
N SER A 316 5.49 -5.92 1.01
CA SER A 316 5.57 -7.05 1.94
C SER A 316 4.24 -7.79 1.87
N ILE A 317 4.03 -8.54 0.80
CA ILE A 317 2.75 -8.82 0.16
C ILE A 317 1.70 -9.48 1.07
N PHE A 318 2.11 -10.28 2.07
CA PHE A 318 1.20 -10.81 3.08
C PHE A 318 0.61 -9.72 3.99
N ARG A 319 1.25 -8.57 4.14
CA ARG A 319 0.68 -7.42 4.86
C ARG A 319 -0.44 -6.77 4.03
N ALA A 320 -0.29 -6.71 2.72
CA ALA A 320 -1.32 -6.21 1.83
C ALA A 320 -2.56 -7.10 1.86
N PHE A 321 -2.42 -8.34 1.43
CA PHE A 321 -3.58 -9.22 1.20
C PHE A 321 -4.13 -9.89 2.45
N ASN A 322 -3.31 -10.11 3.49
CA ASN A 322 -3.73 -10.84 4.68
C ASN A 322 -3.86 -9.98 5.95
N LYS A 323 -3.38 -8.72 5.92
CA LYS A 323 -3.48 -7.81 7.07
C LYS A 323 -4.12 -6.46 6.73
N GLY A 324 -4.40 -6.17 5.43
CA GLY A 324 -5.20 -5.03 5.00
C GLY A 324 -4.43 -3.81 4.47
N ALA A 325 -3.10 -3.89 4.27
CA ALA A 325 -2.30 -2.78 3.68
C ALA A 325 -2.50 -2.70 2.16
N ILE A 326 -3.74 -2.49 1.73
CA ILE A 326 -4.18 -2.46 0.35
C ILE A 326 -5.11 -1.27 0.09
N GLY A 327 -4.94 -0.63 -1.06
CA GLY A 327 -5.78 0.44 -1.58
C GLY A 327 -5.98 0.30 -3.09
N GLN A 328 -6.74 1.18 -3.68
CA GLN A 328 -7.02 1.23 -5.12
C GLN A 328 -6.92 2.67 -5.63
N LEU A 329 -6.35 2.81 -6.83
CA LEU A 329 -6.46 4.00 -7.67
C LEU A 329 -7.21 3.61 -8.94
N VAL A 330 -8.34 4.24 -9.21
CA VAL A 330 -9.13 4.04 -10.42
C VAL A 330 -8.80 5.15 -11.41
N VAL A 331 -8.18 4.78 -12.52
CA VAL A 331 -7.88 5.69 -13.62
C VAL A 331 -8.93 5.52 -14.70
N SER A 332 -9.67 6.59 -15.00
CA SER A 332 -10.66 6.64 -16.08
C SER A 332 -10.05 7.21 -17.36
N GLY A 333 -10.54 6.77 -18.52
CA GLY A 333 -10.06 7.24 -19.82
C GLY A 333 -10.21 6.21 -20.93
N PRO A 334 -9.86 6.55 -22.16
CA PRO A 334 -9.80 5.61 -23.26
C PRO A 334 -8.61 4.66 -23.14
N PRO A 335 -8.69 3.42 -23.67
CA PRO A 335 -7.56 2.48 -23.67
C PRO A 335 -6.33 3.08 -24.38
N ASN A 336 -5.13 2.85 -23.81
CA ASN A 336 -3.86 3.28 -24.38
C ASN A 336 -3.02 2.07 -24.83
N PRO A 337 -3.34 1.44 -25.99
CA PRO A 337 -2.66 0.22 -26.45
C PRO A 337 -1.20 0.43 -26.85
N LYS A 338 -0.75 1.68 -26.97
CA LYS A 338 0.68 1.98 -27.22
C LYS A 338 1.55 1.74 -26.00
N VAL A 339 0.95 1.83 -24.80
CA VAL A 339 1.62 1.58 -23.51
C VAL A 339 1.31 0.19 -23.01
N PHE A 340 0.02 -0.23 -23.06
CA PHE A 340 -0.41 -1.53 -22.58
C PHE A 340 -1.54 -2.09 -23.45
N THR A 341 -1.27 -3.19 -24.13
CA THR A 341 -2.22 -3.80 -25.08
C THR A 341 -3.28 -4.69 -24.43
N GLY A 342 -3.07 -5.10 -23.17
CA GLY A 342 -3.85 -6.16 -22.56
C GLY A 342 -3.50 -7.55 -23.10
N ARG A 343 -4.38 -8.52 -22.86
CA ARG A 343 -4.20 -9.90 -23.35
C ARG A 343 -4.38 -9.93 -24.88
N GLN A 344 -3.36 -10.39 -25.60
CA GLN A 344 -3.38 -10.53 -27.06
C GLN A 344 -3.66 -11.97 -27.52
N ALA A 345 -3.23 -12.95 -26.73
CA ALA A 345 -3.44 -14.37 -27.04
C ALA A 345 -3.69 -15.17 -25.76
N ASP A 346 -4.35 -16.30 -25.91
CA ASP A 346 -4.55 -17.30 -24.85
C ASP A 346 -4.42 -18.67 -25.52
N GLU A 347 -3.20 -19.19 -25.60
CA GLU A 347 -2.86 -20.42 -26.28
C GLU A 347 -2.61 -21.55 -25.28
N ILE A 348 -2.94 -22.76 -25.66
CA ILE A 348 -2.68 -23.96 -24.83
C ILE A 348 -1.20 -24.31 -24.98
N TYR A 349 -0.43 -24.17 -23.91
CA TYR A 349 0.94 -24.70 -23.83
C TYR A 349 0.94 -26.15 -23.34
N LEU A 350 1.29 -27.10 -24.21
CA LEU A 350 1.32 -28.54 -23.90
C LEU A 350 2.68 -29.02 -23.37
N GLY A 351 3.65 -28.12 -23.17
CA GLY A 351 5.02 -28.45 -22.77
C GLY A 351 5.93 -28.83 -23.94
N GLU A 352 7.22 -28.99 -23.67
CA GLU A 352 8.23 -29.23 -24.70
C GLU A 352 8.08 -30.60 -25.41
N GLN A 353 7.43 -31.59 -24.77
CA GLN A 353 7.20 -32.92 -25.35
C GLN A 353 6.18 -32.93 -26.49
N SER A 354 5.36 -31.88 -26.63
CA SER A 354 4.37 -31.79 -27.70
C SER A 354 4.96 -31.43 -29.06
N PHE A 355 6.18 -30.92 -29.11
CA PHE A 355 6.89 -30.59 -30.37
C PHE A 355 7.67 -31.76 -30.96
N MET A 356 7.73 -32.93 -30.29
CA MET A 356 8.48 -34.10 -30.73
C MET A 356 7.63 -35.12 -31.52
N HIS A 357 6.36 -34.82 -31.78
CA HIS A 357 5.49 -35.65 -32.64
C HIS A 357 5.12 -34.92 -33.93
N GLU A 358 6.10 -34.73 -34.81
CA GLU A 358 5.76 -34.73 -36.23
C GLU A 358 5.42 -36.18 -36.64
N PRO A 359 4.26 -36.46 -37.21
CA PRO A 359 4.01 -37.75 -37.78
C PRO A 359 4.86 -37.89 -39.03
N SER A 360 6.08 -38.43 -38.88
CA SER A 360 6.79 -38.98 -40.04
C SER A 360 5.97 -40.11 -40.56
N GLY A 361 5.26 -39.85 -41.68
CA GLY A 361 4.51 -40.86 -42.36
C GLY A 361 5.40 -42.01 -42.82
N ASP A 362 5.10 -43.19 -42.38
CA ASP A 362 5.06 -44.38 -43.17
C ASP A 362 4.17 -45.42 -42.49
N MET A 363 2.94 -45.54 -42.96
CA MET A 363 2.00 -46.57 -42.57
C MET A 363 2.18 -47.77 -43.48
N THR A 364 3.23 -48.57 -43.28
CA THR A 364 3.27 -49.95 -43.82
C THR A 364 4.13 -50.81 -42.89
N ASN A 365 3.53 -51.50 -41.98
CA ASN A 365 3.61 -52.90 -41.54
C ASN A 365 3.27 -53.07 -40.05
N PRO A 366 2.31 -53.94 -39.69
CA PRO A 366 2.12 -54.38 -38.32
C PRO A 366 3.00 -55.60 -38.06
N GLY A 367 4.10 -55.40 -37.36
CA GLY A 367 5.03 -56.45 -36.91
C GLY A 367 5.31 -56.32 -35.42
N GLU A 368 5.08 -57.45 -34.76
CA GLU A 368 5.31 -57.75 -33.34
C GLU A 368 6.46 -56.99 -32.67
N VAL A 369 6.24 -56.48 -31.48
CA VAL A 369 7.29 -56.03 -30.57
C VAL A 369 7.22 -56.85 -29.29
N GLU A 370 8.23 -57.72 -29.13
CA GLU A 370 8.57 -58.44 -27.89
C GLU A 370 8.94 -57.44 -26.77
N HIS A 371 8.40 -57.74 -25.59
CA HIS A 371 8.82 -57.12 -24.35
C HIS A 371 10.17 -57.66 -23.88
N THR A 372 11.22 -56.85 -23.89
CA THR A 372 12.40 -57.11 -23.07
C THR A 372 12.55 -55.98 -22.03
N ALA A 373 12.43 -56.39 -20.77
CA ALA A 373 12.77 -55.57 -19.63
C ALA A 373 14.29 -55.34 -19.55
N SER A 374 14.74 -54.11 -19.46
CA SER A 374 16.09 -53.75 -19.04
C SER A 374 16.06 -52.70 -17.94
N THR A 375 16.65 -53.10 -16.81
CA THR A 375 16.88 -52.33 -15.59
C THR A 375 18.02 -51.33 -15.75
N SER A 376 17.91 -50.25 -14.96
CA SER A 376 18.90 -49.23 -14.55
C SER A 376 19.11 -48.03 -15.46
N ASP A 377 18.69 -46.83 -15.01
CA ASP A 377 19.62 -45.90 -14.33
C ASP A 377 18.89 -44.75 -13.62
N GLN A 378 19.39 -44.39 -12.48
CA GLN A 378 18.91 -43.26 -11.69
C GLN A 378 19.50 -41.97 -12.26
N SER A 379 18.69 -41.01 -12.64
CA SER A 379 19.02 -39.58 -12.42
C SER A 379 17.85 -38.65 -12.75
N THR A 380 17.49 -37.83 -11.77
CA THR A 380 16.88 -36.51 -11.86
C THR A 380 15.51 -36.40 -12.51
N ASP A 381 14.49 -36.84 -11.80
CA ASP A 381 13.12 -36.40 -12.02
C ASP A 381 12.70 -35.45 -10.90
N HIS A 382 13.07 -34.17 -11.03
CA HIS A 382 12.53 -33.04 -10.26
C HIS A 382 11.59 -32.23 -11.14
N LEU A 383 10.66 -32.89 -11.77
CA LEU A 383 9.46 -32.24 -12.33
C LEU A 383 8.36 -32.36 -11.28
N ILE A 384 7.76 -31.24 -10.96
CA ILE A 384 6.66 -31.05 -10.03
C ILE A 384 5.51 -32.02 -10.36
N SER A 385 5.63 -33.24 -9.92
CA SER A 385 4.50 -34.12 -9.72
C SER A 385 3.71 -33.50 -8.57
N ALA A 386 2.51 -33.00 -8.83
CA ALA A 386 1.54 -32.72 -7.78
C ALA A 386 1.42 -33.99 -6.95
N ARG A 387 2.13 -34.05 -5.80
CA ARG A 387 2.02 -35.15 -4.86
C ARG A 387 0.56 -35.25 -4.48
N THR A 388 -0.12 -36.20 -5.03
CA THR A 388 -1.45 -36.60 -4.56
C THR A 388 -1.25 -37.31 -3.24
N ASP A 389 -1.31 -36.55 -2.13
CA ASP A 389 -1.53 -37.15 -0.83
C ASP A 389 -2.99 -37.62 -0.82
N PRO A 390 -3.27 -38.93 -0.84
CA PRO A 390 -4.63 -39.45 -0.89
C PRO A 390 -5.47 -39.09 0.36
N GLU A 391 -4.83 -38.54 1.38
CA GLU A 391 -5.47 -38.14 2.65
C GLU A 391 -5.62 -36.60 2.81
N GLU A 392 -5.15 -35.77 1.87
CA GLU A 392 -5.24 -34.32 1.98
C GLU A 392 -6.70 -33.84 2.11
N THR A 393 -7.03 -33.20 3.24
CA THR A 393 -8.39 -32.73 3.53
C THR A 393 -8.74 -31.45 2.75
N GLY A 394 -10.05 -31.18 2.53
CA GLY A 394 -10.50 -29.94 1.91
C GLY A 394 -10.08 -28.68 2.70
N GLU A 395 -9.99 -28.79 4.03
CA GLU A 395 -9.50 -27.74 4.92
C GLU A 395 -8.02 -27.41 4.64
N HIS A 396 -7.18 -28.44 4.56
CA HIS A 396 -5.75 -28.26 4.28
C HIS A 396 -5.53 -27.61 2.89
N ILE A 397 -6.28 -28.06 1.86
CA ILE A 397 -6.23 -27.47 0.52
C ILE A 397 -6.67 -26.00 0.57
N PHE A 398 -7.76 -25.67 1.29
CA PHE A 398 -8.21 -24.30 1.48
C PHE A 398 -7.12 -23.44 2.11
N GLY A 399 -6.48 -23.93 3.18
CA GLY A 399 -5.42 -23.22 3.91
C GLY A 399 -4.20 -22.87 3.06
N ARG A 400 -3.78 -23.76 2.13
CA ARG A 400 -2.59 -23.52 1.30
C ARG A 400 -2.88 -22.82 -0.03
N THR A 401 -4.15 -22.85 -0.51
CA THR A 401 -4.47 -22.40 -1.87
C THR A 401 -5.40 -21.19 -1.89
N CYS A 402 -6.41 -21.15 -1.02
CA CYS A 402 -7.51 -20.18 -1.11
C CYS A 402 -7.40 -19.03 -0.09
N ILE A 403 -6.77 -19.31 1.05
CA ILE A 403 -6.72 -18.39 2.21
C ILE A 403 -6.03 -17.06 1.89
N ALA A 404 -5.06 -17.07 0.96
CA ALA A 404 -4.31 -15.87 0.57
C ALA A 404 -5.22 -14.74 0.06
N CYS A 405 -6.30 -15.08 -0.66
CA CYS A 405 -7.27 -14.13 -1.19
C CYS A 405 -8.55 -14.09 -0.35
N HIS A 406 -9.07 -15.27 0.01
CA HIS A 406 -10.39 -15.37 0.65
C HIS A 406 -10.33 -15.30 2.19
N GLN A 407 -9.14 -15.15 2.78
CA GLN A 407 -8.85 -15.08 4.22
C GLN A 407 -9.16 -16.37 4.99
N ALA A 408 -8.65 -16.50 6.23
CA ALA A 408 -8.81 -17.72 7.04
C ALA A 408 -10.27 -17.98 7.44
N ASN A 409 -11.06 -16.92 7.61
CA ASN A 409 -12.49 -16.96 7.92
C ASN A 409 -13.38 -17.02 6.66
N ALA A 410 -12.79 -17.08 5.47
CA ALA A 410 -13.44 -17.07 4.17
C ALA A 410 -14.33 -15.83 3.89
N GLU A 411 -14.15 -14.71 4.62
CA GLU A 411 -14.89 -13.46 4.40
C GLU A 411 -14.33 -12.62 3.24
N GLY A 412 -13.16 -13.01 2.71
CA GLY A 412 -12.49 -12.28 1.65
C GLY A 412 -11.96 -10.92 2.11
N LEU A 413 -11.75 -10.04 1.17
CA LEU A 413 -11.33 -8.66 1.43
C LEU A 413 -12.35 -7.70 0.82
N PRO A 414 -12.95 -6.78 1.60
CA PRO A 414 -14.01 -5.90 1.11
C PRO A 414 -13.67 -5.21 -0.22
N ASN A 415 -14.56 -5.34 -1.20
CA ASN A 415 -14.45 -4.79 -2.55
C ASN A 415 -13.23 -5.28 -3.38
N VAL A 416 -12.39 -6.17 -2.84
CA VAL A 416 -11.21 -6.72 -3.51
C VAL A 416 -11.42 -8.20 -3.81
N PHE A 417 -11.63 -9.02 -2.79
CA PHE A 417 -11.88 -10.46 -2.94
C PHE A 417 -13.23 -10.84 -2.38
N PRO A 418 -14.06 -11.60 -3.12
CA PRO A 418 -15.40 -11.95 -2.68
C PRO A 418 -15.37 -12.88 -1.46
N PRO A 419 -16.38 -12.79 -0.58
CA PRO A 419 -16.56 -13.74 0.49
C PRO A 419 -16.97 -15.11 -0.06
N LEU A 420 -16.42 -16.17 0.55
CA LEU A 420 -16.90 -17.54 0.41
C LEU A 420 -17.82 -17.92 1.58
N ALA A 421 -17.66 -17.23 2.72
CA ALA A 421 -18.53 -17.35 3.88
C ALA A 421 -19.95 -16.84 3.56
N GLY A 422 -20.99 -17.65 3.85
CA GLY A 422 -22.38 -17.29 3.59
C GLY A 422 -22.68 -16.89 2.13
N SER A 423 -21.93 -17.40 1.16
CA SER A 423 -21.95 -16.93 -0.23
C SER A 423 -23.20 -17.39 -1.00
N ASP A 424 -24.00 -16.42 -1.44
CA ASP A 424 -25.13 -16.65 -2.36
C ASP A 424 -24.65 -17.16 -3.71
N PHE A 425 -23.48 -16.72 -4.17
CA PHE A 425 -22.87 -17.21 -5.41
C PHE A 425 -22.57 -18.72 -5.34
N LEU A 426 -21.90 -19.18 -4.26
CA LEU A 426 -21.60 -20.60 -4.08
C LEU A 426 -22.86 -21.44 -3.93
N LYS A 427 -23.93 -20.89 -3.37
CA LYS A 427 -25.22 -21.56 -3.22
C LYS A 427 -25.88 -21.82 -4.57
N ASN A 428 -25.88 -20.80 -5.44
CA ASN A 428 -26.67 -20.78 -6.66
C ASN A 428 -25.88 -21.24 -7.91
N ASN A 429 -24.53 -21.26 -7.86
CA ASN A 429 -23.68 -21.43 -9.03
C ASN A 429 -22.61 -22.51 -8.85
N LYS A 430 -23.02 -23.72 -8.41
CA LYS A 430 -22.10 -24.85 -8.13
C LYS A 430 -21.10 -25.13 -9.26
N TYR A 431 -21.59 -25.23 -10.48
CA TYR A 431 -20.76 -25.59 -11.64
C TYR A 431 -19.88 -24.45 -12.11
N THR A 432 -20.34 -23.21 -11.99
CA THR A 432 -19.54 -22.03 -12.27
C THR A 432 -18.41 -21.88 -11.22
N ALA A 433 -18.66 -22.22 -9.96
CA ALA A 433 -17.61 -22.23 -8.93
C ALA A 433 -16.52 -23.28 -9.23
N ILE A 434 -16.88 -24.45 -9.75
CA ILE A 434 -15.92 -25.45 -10.23
C ILE A 434 -15.10 -24.89 -11.41
N ASP A 435 -15.78 -24.27 -12.37
CA ASP A 435 -15.12 -23.67 -13.54
C ASP A 435 -14.14 -22.55 -13.13
N PHE A 436 -14.49 -21.71 -12.15
CA PHE A 436 -13.61 -20.67 -11.65
C PHE A 436 -12.35 -21.22 -10.96
N VAL A 437 -12.46 -22.32 -10.23
CA VAL A 437 -11.28 -22.97 -9.64
C VAL A 437 -10.40 -23.60 -10.71
N LEU A 438 -11.01 -24.21 -11.73
CA LEU A 438 -10.31 -24.88 -12.83
C LEU A 438 -9.59 -23.90 -13.77
N HIS A 439 -10.27 -22.81 -14.14
CA HIS A 439 -9.85 -21.97 -15.27
C HIS A 439 -9.65 -20.50 -14.88
N GLY A 440 -9.90 -20.18 -13.60
CA GLY A 440 -9.89 -18.82 -13.14
C GLY A 440 -11.14 -18.02 -13.52
N HIS A 441 -11.18 -16.78 -13.08
CA HIS A 441 -12.22 -15.82 -13.44
C HIS A 441 -11.61 -14.44 -13.59
N SER A 442 -12.07 -13.68 -14.56
CA SER A 442 -11.76 -12.26 -14.72
C SER A 442 -13.03 -11.49 -15.05
N GLY A 443 -13.12 -10.26 -14.58
CA GLY A 443 -14.26 -9.39 -14.81
C GLY A 443 -15.22 -9.30 -13.64
N LYS A 444 -16.39 -8.69 -13.91
CA LYS A 444 -17.36 -8.33 -12.88
C LYS A 444 -18.07 -9.58 -12.32
N LEU A 445 -18.03 -9.72 -11.01
CA LEU A 445 -18.72 -10.75 -10.24
C LEU A 445 -19.57 -10.09 -9.13
N VAL A 446 -20.79 -10.57 -8.92
CA VAL A 446 -21.64 -10.13 -7.81
C VAL A 446 -21.77 -11.27 -6.80
N VAL A 447 -21.41 -10.98 -5.54
CA VAL A 447 -21.54 -11.93 -4.41
C VAL A 447 -22.16 -11.17 -3.22
N ASN A 448 -23.21 -11.74 -2.64
CA ASN A 448 -23.94 -11.14 -1.52
C ASN A 448 -24.35 -9.67 -1.78
N GLY A 449 -24.77 -9.37 -3.03
CA GLY A 449 -25.18 -8.05 -3.46
C GLY A 449 -24.04 -7.04 -3.68
N ARG A 450 -22.77 -7.44 -3.46
CA ARG A 450 -21.58 -6.61 -3.69
C ARG A 450 -20.90 -6.97 -5.01
N THR A 451 -20.39 -5.98 -5.72
CA THR A 451 -19.67 -6.18 -6.98
C THR A 451 -18.16 -6.27 -6.72
N PHE A 452 -17.53 -7.27 -7.31
CA PHE A 452 -16.09 -7.49 -7.35
C PHE A 452 -15.62 -7.49 -8.81
N ASN A 453 -14.43 -6.99 -9.08
CA ASN A 453 -13.88 -6.90 -10.44
C ASN A 453 -12.36 -7.17 -10.42
N ASN A 454 -11.98 -8.28 -9.81
CA ASN A 454 -10.59 -8.75 -9.75
C ASN A 454 -10.42 -10.08 -10.47
N ILE A 455 -9.17 -10.47 -10.68
CA ILE A 455 -8.81 -11.74 -11.31
C ILE A 455 -8.64 -12.79 -10.22
N MET A 456 -9.33 -13.94 -10.39
CA MET A 456 -9.04 -15.18 -9.68
C MET A 456 -8.24 -16.07 -10.64
N PRO A 457 -6.97 -16.38 -10.38
CA PRO A 457 -6.19 -17.26 -11.24
C PRO A 457 -6.71 -18.71 -11.17
N PRO A 458 -6.50 -19.53 -12.21
CA PRO A 458 -6.77 -20.96 -12.14
C PRO A 458 -5.89 -21.62 -11.08
N GLN A 459 -6.42 -22.65 -10.43
CA GLN A 459 -5.71 -23.34 -9.36
C GLN A 459 -5.13 -24.65 -9.87
N ALA A 460 -3.84 -24.88 -9.58
CA ALA A 460 -3.14 -26.12 -9.95
C ALA A 460 -3.55 -27.28 -9.02
N LEU A 461 -4.82 -27.71 -9.12
CA LEU A 461 -5.41 -28.78 -8.33
C LEU A 461 -5.97 -29.86 -9.25
N ASN A 462 -5.87 -31.12 -8.85
CA ASN A 462 -6.54 -32.23 -9.53
C ASN A 462 -8.04 -32.28 -9.16
N ASP A 463 -8.78 -33.13 -9.86
CA ASP A 463 -10.25 -33.21 -9.75
C ASP A 463 -10.70 -33.61 -8.34
N GLU A 464 -9.97 -34.51 -7.66
CA GLU A 464 -10.25 -34.89 -6.28
C GLU A 464 -10.00 -33.74 -5.30
N GLN A 465 -8.91 -33.01 -5.47
CA GLN A 465 -8.57 -31.85 -4.63
C GLN A 465 -9.59 -30.74 -4.78
N ILE A 466 -10.01 -30.42 -6.01
CA ILE A 466 -11.07 -29.43 -6.28
C ILE A 466 -12.38 -29.86 -5.63
N ALA A 467 -12.76 -31.13 -5.77
CA ALA A 467 -13.96 -31.67 -5.17
C ALA A 467 -13.93 -31.54 -3.62
N ARG A 468 -12.79 -31.85 -3.01
CA ARG A 468 -12.60 -31.76 -1.55
C ARG A 468 -12.65 -30.31 -1.05
N VAL A 469 -11.90 -29.40 -1.65
CA VAL A 469 -11.87 -28.01 -1.20
C VAL A 469 -13.21 -27.31 -1.43
N LEU A 470 -13.86 -27.51 -2.56
CA LEU A 470 -15.18 -26.92 -2.79
C LEU A 470 -16.25 -27.54 -1.89
N THR A 471 -16.18 -28.84 -1.57
CA THR A 471 -17.06 -29.46 -0.59
C THR A 471 -16.84 -28.88 0.79
N TYR A 472 -15.58 -28.67 1.20
CA TYR A 472 -15.23 -28.02 2.47
C TYR A 472 -15.84 -26.63 2.56
N VAL A 473 -15.51 -25.73 1.61
CA VAL A 473 -16.01 -24.35 1.60
C VAL A 473 -17.54 -24.28 1.56
N ARG A 474 -18.18 -25.16 0.81
CA ARG A 474 -19.65 -25.21 0.68
C ARG A 474 -20.37 -25.76 1.92
N ASN A 475 -19.64 -26.28 2.92
CA ASN A 475 -20.21 -26.82 4.17
C ASN A 475 -19.58 -26.24 5.43
N HIS A 476 -18.72 -25.21 5.27
CA HIS A 476 -18.13 -24.46 6.39
C HIS A 476 -18.42 -22.98 6.22
N PHE A 477 -17.96 -22.16 7.13
CA PHE A 477 -18.09 -20.69 7.09
C PHE A 477 -19.55 -20.22 6.95
N GLY A 478 -20.48 -20.88 7.66
CA GLY A 478 -21.91 -20.55 7.59
C GLY A 478 -22.63 -21.07 6.33
N ASN A 479 -21.95 -21.85 5.52
CA ASN A 479 -22.54 -22.51 4.36
C ASN A 479 -23.09 -23.91 4.70
N SER A 480 -24.18 -24.32 4.03
CA SER A 480 -24.76 -25.66 4.09
C SER A 480 -25.30 -26.03 2.73
N MET A 481 -24.48 -26.70 1.89
CA MET A 481 -24.78 -26.94 0.47
C MET A 481 -24.36 -28.34 0.07
N SER A 482 -24.84 -28.81 -1.10
CA SER A 482 -24.47 -30.12 -1.64
C SER A 482 -22.96 -30.21 -1.91
N ARG A 483 -22.41 -31.40 -1.64
CA ARG A 483 -21.00 -31.73 -1.94
C ARG A 483 -20.70 -31.63 -3.43
N VAL A 484 -19.43 -31.42 -3.76
CA VAL A 484 -18.87 -31.52 -5.10
C VAL A 484 -18.16 -32.86 -5.24
N THR A 485 -18.31 -33.55 -6.38
CA THR A 485 -17.65 -34.83 -6.67
C THR A 485 -16.57 -34.62 -7.74
N ALA A 486 -15.54 -35.48 -7.71
CA ALA A 486 -14.49 -35.47 -8.74
C ALA A 486 -15.04 -35.66 -10.17
N LYS A 487 -16.08 -36.49 -10.34
CA LYS A 487 -16.75 -36.67 -11.63
C LYS A 487 -17.41 -35.38 -12.16
N GLU A 488 -17.95 -34.54 -11.30
CA GLU A 488 -18.49 -33.22 -11.69
C GLU A 488 -17.37 -32.30 -12.15
N VAL A 489 -16.22 -32.33 -11.49
CA VAL A 489 -15.04 -31.53 -11.84
C VAL A 489 -14.46 -32.01 -13.17
N GLU A 490 -14.23 -33.31 -13.34
CA GLU A 490 -13.76 -33.96 -14.56
C GLU A 490 -14.65 -33.60 -15.78
N LYS A 491 -15.96 -33.65 -15.59
CA LYS A 491 -16.92 -33.32 -16.67
C LYS A 491 -16.77 -31.87 -17.15
N ILE A 492 -16.53 -30.92 -16.22
CA ILE A 492 -16.35 -29.50 -16.58
C ILE A 492 -15.01 -29.28 -17.26
N ARG A 493 -13.94 -29.90 -16.77
CA ARG A 493 -12.61 -29.88 -17.38
C ARG A 493 -12.66 -30.40 -18.81
N TYR A 494 -13.31 -31.56 -19.02
CA TYR A 494 -13.42 -32.21 -20.34
C TYR A 494 -14.26 -31.40 -21.33
N ASN A 495 -15.39 -30.82 -20.91
CA ASN A 495 -16.27 -30.05 -21.79
C ASN A 495 -15.57 -28.84 -22.40
N ARG A 496 -14.67 -28.19 -21.67
CA ARG A 496 -13.92 -27.04 -22.20
C ARG A 496 -12.83 -27.45 -23.18
N VAL A 497 -12.18 -28.59 -22.94
CA VAL A 497 -11.23 -29.19 -23.91
C VAL A 497 -11.92 -29.49 -25.21
N LEU A 498 -13.13 -30.08 -25.17
CA LEU A 498 -13.92 -30.35 -26.37
C LEU A 498 -14.39 -29.08 -27.08
N ALA A 499 -14.73 -28.02 -26.36
CA ALA A 499 -15.09 -26.74 -26.96
C ALA A 499 -13.90 -26.13 -27.71
N ALA A 500 -12.72 -26.10 -27.08
CA ALA A 500 -11.48 -25.60 -27.68
C ALA A 500 -11.01 -26.40 -28.90
N MET A 501 -11.32 -27.74 -28.96
CA MET A 501 -11.04 -28.58 -30.12
C MET A 501 -12.00 -28.35 -31.28
N LYS A 502 -13.19 -27.81 -31.05
CA LYS A 502 -14.21 -27.52 -32.09
C LYS A 502 -14.05 -26.13 -32.71
N GLU A 503 -13.28 -25.25 -32.07
CA GLU A 503 -13.00 -23.90 -32.57
C GLU A 503 -11.69 -23.84 -33.41
N LYS A 504 -10.96 -24.95 -33.51
CA LYS A 504 -9.83 -25.15 -34.42
C LYS A 504 -10.29 -25.97 -35.68
#